data_7f5e23789957397a92e96c61e6c9bde7
#
_entry.id   7f5e23789957397a92e96c61e6c9bde7
#
_cell.length_a   1.000
_cell.length_b   1.000
_cell.length_c   1.000
_cell.angle_alpha   90.00
_cell.angle_beta   90.00
_cell.angle_gamma   90.00
#
_symmetry.space_group_name_H-M   'P 1'
#
loop_
_entity.id
_entity.type
_entity.pdbx_description
1 polymer ?
#
loop_
_entity_poly.entity_id
_entity_poly.type
_entity_poly.pdbx_seq_one_letter_code
_entity_poly.pdbx_strand_id
1 'polypeptide(L)'
;MYEFDIVECSNDRFVLLGQYDSGSVYSGTTADKVEIVELTRADKNPNAGKTVLELYAQRGVGNAIDRYTGDAIISFNQTNKKYFIEVASRYDLNEFYDDSDVNVNNEDTMKMAQVRAQASMSNKLAVDIMNGDGPDILINTSAYGQLNRAEYLVDLSPYVQDFSSDDYYTTIIEGARINGAIYQIPVSYSIEGILTNAKYAGSSGKGFTLEEYTRFLDKAVNGKDPIMYGQAMYFSMLFNNMSDEFIKDGKADLSDPRFAELAKYVKDNVNEKGSSLNGSTSLEMPAYCTGCYGMGGFWHRVYEVEHTDSNMTMLGYPSVDGSGPIYSPTCSVAVSAQAADVKACGEFVKILLSDEVQTRIAMDDNFVLNRKAFIDAGTAGLTYYNQGGSVCDGGASFGIANLVFGKEYTMQNVYDVEKFILNCSRMRSEDADIRIILIEEMPPYFLGQKDLDAVIKIAQDRIQKVLDERG
;
A
#
# COMPACT_ATOMS: atom_id res chain seq x y z
N MET A 1 -13.91 2.51 -13.26
CA MET A 1 -14.31 3.89 -12.96
C MET A 1 -15.81 3.95 -13.22
N TYR A 2 -16.59 4.37 -12.24
CA TYR A 2 -18.03 4.49 -12.42
C TYR A 2 -18.30 5.90 -12.88
N GLU A 3 -18.76 6.05 -14.12
CA GLU A 3 -19.28 7.31 -14.61
C GLU A 3 -20.79 7.19 -14.63
N PHE A 4 -21.46 7.96 -13.79
CA PHE A 4 -22.90 8.12 -13.83
C PHE A 4 -23.23 9.43 -14.53
N ASP A 5 -23.99 9.35 -15.59
CA ASP A 5 -24.59 10.50 -16.23
C ASP A 5 -25.90 10.89 -15.53
N ILE A 6 -26.09 12.17 -15.28
CA ILE A 6 -27.38 12.68 -14.79
C ILE A 6 -28.31 12.78 -15.99
N VAL A 7 -29.29 11.88 -16.08
CA VAL A 7 -30.26 11.83 -17.19
C VAL A 7 -31.55 12.57 -16.87
N GLU A 8 -31.86 12.78 -15.58
CA GLU A 8 -32.96 13.60 -15.13
C GLU A 8 -32.55 14.32 -13.85
N CYS A 9 -32.90 15.63 -13.76
CA CYS A 9 -32.65 16.45 -12.59
C CYS A 9 -33.84 17.38 -12.35
N SER A 10 -34.47 17.24 -11.19
CA SER A 10 -35.52 18.13 -10.72
C SER A 10 -35.33 18.47 -9.24
N ASN A 11 -36.14 19.31 -8.66
CA ASN A 11 -36.05 19.65 -7.24
C ASN A 11 -36.26 18.47 -6.29
N ASP A 12 -36.96 17.44 -6.73
CA ASP A 12 -37.39 16.32 -5.89
C ASP A 12 -36.86 14.97 -6.39
N ARG A 13 -36.18 14.91 -7.57
CA ARG A 13 -35.76 13.67 -8.19
C ARG A 13 -34.51 13.85 -9.03
N PHE A 14 -33.54 12.96 -8.85
CA PHE A 14 -32.38 12.79 -9.72
C PHE A 14 -32.37 11.37 -10.24
N VAL A 15 -32.14 11.20 -11.53
CA VAL A 15 -31.92 9.90 -12.14
C VAL A 15 -30.50 9.86 -12.72
N LEU A 16 -29.72 8.93 -12.24
CA LEU A 16 -28.37 8.68 -12.69
C LEU A 16 -28.36 7.39 -13.50
N LEU A 17 -27.73 7.41 -14.65
CA LEU A 17 -27.49 6.25 -15.50
C LEU A 17 -26.00 5.99 -15.53
N GLY A 18 -25.60 4.79 -15.15
CA GLY A 18 -24.20 4.40 -15.15
C GLY A 18 -24.00 2.99 -15.64
N GLN A 19 -22.78 2.70 -16.03
CA GLN A 19 -22.33 1.37 -16.35
C GLN A 19 -21.64 0.78 -15.13
N TYR A 20 -22.16 -0.30 -14.61
CA TYR A 20 -21.64 -1.00 -13.43
C TYR A 20 -21.10 -2.35 -13.80
N ASP A 21 -19.81 -2.50 -13.68
CA ASP A 21 -19.19 -3.82 -13.70
C ASP A 21 -19.33 -4.47 -12.32
N SER A 22 -20.31 -5.36 -12.17
CA SER A 22 -20.54 -6.12 -10.94
C SER A 22 -19.79 -7.45 -10.91
N GLY A 23 -19.00 -7.72 -11.97
CA GLY A 23 -18.23 -8.94 -12.08
C GLY A 23 -17.04 -8.92 -11.14
N SER A 24 -16.73 -10.06 -10.52
CA SER A 24 -15.38 -10.32 -10.03
C SER A 24 -14.44 -10.33 -11.22
N VAL A 25 -13.23 -9.83 -11.04
CA VAL A 25 -12.15 -9.89 -12.04
C VAL A 25 -12.01 -11.30 -12.62
N TYR A 26 -12.26 -12.32 -11.82
CA TYR A 26 -12.17 -13.73 -12.20
C TYR A 26 -13.46 -14.34 -12.75
N SER A 27 -14.56 -13.60 -12.82
CA SER A 27 -15.82 -14.19 -13.28
C SER A 27 -15.89 -14.37 -14.81
N GLY A 28 -15.00 -13.74 -15.56
CA GLY A 28 -15.00 -13.76 -17.02
C GLY A 28 -16.25 -13.13 -17.64
N THR A 29 -17.19 -12.72 -16.83
CA THR A 29 -18.41 -12.03 -17.21
C THR A 29 -18.28 -10.59 -16.77
N THR A 30 -17.65 -9.77 -17.59
CA THR A 30 -17.96 -8.35 -17.61
C THR A 30 -19.40 -8.24 -18.14
N ALA A 31 -20.36 -8.58 -17.31
CA ALA A 31 -21.73 -8.22 -17.61
C ALA A 31 -21.80 -6.72 -17.35
N ASP A 32 -21.59 -5.95 -18.40
CA ASP A 32 -21.92 -4.51 -18.40
C ASP A 32 -23.37 -4.38 -17.94
N LYS A 33 -23.55 -4.19 -16.66
CA LYS A 33 -24.88 -3.87 -16.11
C LYS A 33 -25.06 -2.39 -16.22
N VAL A 34 -26.10 -2.00 -16.92
CA VAL A 34 -26.61 -0.64 -16.84
C VAL A 34 -27.29 -0.49 -15.49
N GLU A 35 -26.77 0.41 -14.67
CA GLU A 35 -27.37 0.76 -13.39
C GLU A 35 -28.14 2.07 -13.51
N ILE A 36 -29.37 2.07 -13.05
CA ILE A 36 -30.20 3.27 -12.93
C ILE A 36 -30.33 3.54 -11.44
N VAL A 37 -29.77 4.65 -10.99
CA VAL A 37 -29.92 5.12 -9.61
C VAL A 37 -30.93 6.26 -9.60
N GLU A 38 -32.04 6.03 -8.92
CA GLU A 38 -33.08 7.04 -8.69
C GLU A 38 -32.96 7.58 -7.27
N LEU A 39 -32.64 8.86 -7.15
CA LEU A 39 -32.62 9.59 -5.88
C LEU A 39 -33.86 10.45 -5.79
N THR A 40 -34.70 10.21 -4.79
CA THR A 40 -35.86 11.01 -4.51
C THR A 40 -35.70 11.73 -3.17
N ARG A 41 -36.27 12.94 -3.09
CA ARG A 41 -36.26 13.69 -1.85
C ARG A 41 -37.12 12.94 -0.82
N ALA A 42 -36.51 12.59 0.30
CA ALA A 42 -37.22 11.96 1.41
C ALA A 42 -38.04 13.03 2.18
N ASP A 43 -39.25 12.66 2.62
CA ASP A 43 -40.11 13.53 3.48
C ASP A 43 -39.41 13.86 4.80
N LYS A 44 -38.59 12.95 5.32
CA LYS A 44 -37.80 13.12 6.54
C LYS A 44 -36.41 12.54 6.32
N ASN A 45 -35.39 13.21 6.87
CA ASN A 45 -34.04 12.62 6.90
C ASN A 45 -34.06 11.31 7.71
N PRO A 46 -33.80 10.15 7.09
CA PRO A 46 -33.78 8.84 7.77
C PRO A 46 -32.69 8.73 8.85
N ASN A 47 -31.71 9.63 8.79
CA ASN A 47 -30.60 9.68 9.74
C ASN A 47 -30.75 10.80 10.78
N ALA A 48 -31.91 11.51 10.79
CA ALA A 48 -32.15 12.55 11.78
C ALA A 48 -32.08 12.01 13.22
N GLY A 49 -31.26 12.64 14.04
CA GLY A 49 -31.02 12.27 15.42
C GLY A 49 -29.98 11.17 15.63
N LYS A 50 -29.40 10.61 14.59
CA LYS A 50 -28.19 9.78 14.72
C LYS A 50 -26.97 10.66 14.99
N THR A 51 -26.03 10.14 15.78
CA THR A 51 -24.72 10.76 15.95
C THR A 51 -23.89 10.49 14.69
N VAL A 52 -23.32 11.55 14.11
CA VAL A 52 -22.41 11.43 12.96
C VAL A 52 -21.06 10.96 13.45
N LEU A 53 -20.51 9.96 12.76
CA LEU A 53 -19.12 9.56 12.83
C LEU A 53 -18.47 10.04 11.54
N GLU A 54 -17.52 10.95 11.66
CA GLU A 54 -16.80 11.47 10.49
C GLU A 54 -15.71 10.49 10.06
N LEU A 55 -15.70 10.15 8.77
CA LEU A 55 -14.68 9.26 8.19
C LEU A 55 -13.81 10.04 7.21
N TYR A 56 -12.52 10.07 7.48
CA TYR A 56 -11.50 10.47 6.51
C TYR A 56 -11.06 9.27 5.68
N ALA A 57 -11.04 9.42 4.38
CA ALA A 57 -10.39 8.47 3.48
C ALA A 57 -9.37 9.21 2.62
N GLN A 58 -8.12 8.74 2.63
CA GLN A 58 -7.18 9.18 1.60
C GLN A 58 -7.70 8.67 0.27
N ARG A 59 -8.08 9.61 -0.60
CA ARG A 59 -8.71 9.30 -1.87
C ARG A 59 -7.65 9.11 -2.94
N GLY A 60 -7.92 8.17 -3.84
CA GLY A 60 -7.11 7.95 -5.03
C GLY A 60 -7.38 8.99 -6.13
N VAL A 61 -6.91 8.72 -7.32
CA VAL A 61 -7.17 9.55 -8.51
C VAL A 61 -8.69 9.72 -8.69
N GLY A 62 -9.13 10.98 -8.85
CA GLY A 62 -10.55 11.30 -9.03
C GLY A 62 -11.35 11.43 -7.73
N ASN A 63 -10.68 11.52 -6.57
CA ASN A 63 -11.34 11.69 -5.27
C ASN A 63 -12.35 10.59 -4.90
N ALA A 64 -12.20 9.38 -5.45
CA ALA A 64 -13.08 8.26 -5.18
C ALA A 64 -12.65 7.49 -3.92
N ILE A 65 -13.63 7.11 -3.11
CA ILE A 65 -13.45 6.09 -2.07
C ILE A 65 -13.50 4.73 -2.75
N ASP A 66 -12.68 3.79 -2.30
CA ASP A 66 -12.75 2.43 -2.81
C ASP A 66 -14.14 1.81 -2.57
N ARG A 67 -14.54 0.90 -3.48
CA ARG A 67 -15.87 0.29 -3.49
C ARG A 67 -16.19 -0.44 -2.19
N TYR A 68 -15.23 -1.13 -1.60
CA TYR A 68 -15.46 -1.96 -0.41
C TYR A 68 -15.69 -1.10 0.83
N THR A 69 -14.92 -0.02 0.97
CA THR A 69 -15.15 1.00 2.01
C THR A 69 -16.52 1.66 1.82
N GLY A 70 -16.89 2.00 0.56
CA GLY A 70 -18.21 2.58 0.26
C GLY A 70 -19.35 1.64 0.64
N ASP A 71 -19.27 0.37 0.25
CA ASP A 71 -20.28 -0.64 0.59
C ASP A 71 -20.37 -0.90 2.10
N ALA A 72 -19.22 -0.90 2.80
CA ALA A 72 -19.18 -1.04 4.26
C ALA A 72 -19.83 0.16 4.96
N ILE A 73 -19.62 1.38 4.47
CA ILE A 73 -20.33 2.60 4.96
C ILE A 73 -21.82 2.47 4.77
N ILE A 74 -22.26 2.05 3.58
CA ILE A 74 -23.70 1.85 3.28
C ILE A 74 -24.28 0.80 4.23
N SER A 75 -23.62 -0.35 4.39
CA SER A 75 -24.04 -1.43 5.28
C SER A 75 -24.16 -0.96 6.73
N PHE A 76 -23.14 -0.24 7.23
CA PHE A 76 -23.18 0.35 8.57
C PHE A 76 -24.36 1.33 8.74
N ASN A 77 -24.53 2.25 7.80
CA ASN A 77 -25.54 3.29 7.86
C ASN A 77 -26.98 2.75 7.79
N GLN A 78 -27.18 1.64 7.06
CA GLN A 78 -28.48 0.95 6.98
C GLN A 78 -28.81 0.16 8.24
N THR A 79 -27.82 -0.45 8.87
CA THR A 79 -28.02 -1.35 10.02
C THR A 79 -27.93 -0.65 11.37
N ASN A 80 -27.08 0.37 11.49
CA ASN A 80 -26.88 1.09 12.74
C ASN A 80 -28.02 2.11 12.99
N LYS A 81 -28.65 2.02 14.15
CA LYS A 81 -29.79 2.89 14.50
C LYS A 81 -29.39 4.17 15.22
N LYS A 82 -28.18 4.22 15.77
CA LYS A 82 -27.71 5.31 16.64
C LYS A 82 -26.66 6.18 15.96
N TYR A 83 -25.87 5.61 15.07
CA TYR A 83 -24.75 6.29 14.39
C TYR A 83 -24.93 6.29 12.89
N PHE A 84 -24.28 7.26 12.25
CA PHE A 84 -24.25 7.42 10.79
C PHE A 84 -22.85 7.86 10.39
N ILE A 85 -22.20 7.12 9.50
CA ILE A 85 -20.88 7.48 8.97
C ILE A 85 -21.08 8.47 7.81
N GLU A 86 -20.40 9.62 7.92
CA GLU A 86 -20.30 10.62 6.87
C GLU A 86 -18.85 10.79 6.44
N VAL A 87 -18.63 10.86 5.12
CA VAL A 87 -17.28 11.04 4.59
C VAL A 87 -16.87 12.50 4.68
N ALA A 88 -15.74 12.75 5.34
CA ALA A 88 -15.18 14.09 5.50
C ALA A 88 -14.88 14.73 4.15
N SER A 89 -15.42 15.91 3.89
CA SER A 89 -15.13 16.71 2.69
C SER A 89 -14.01 17.72 2.89
N ARG A 90 -13.63 17.98 4.15
CA ARG A 90 -12.66 19.03 4.54
C ARG A 90 -11.19 18.61 4.46
N TYR A 91 -10.93 17.40 4.01
CA TYR A 91 -9.58 16.88 3.83
C TYR A 91 -9.34 16.49 2.37
N ASP A 92 -8.69 17.35 1.63
CA ASP A 92 -8.28 17.08 0.24
C ASP A 92 -6.75 17.15 0.14
N LEU A 93 -6.13 16.02 -0.17
CA LEU A 93 -4.67 15.92 -0.34
C LEU A 93 -4.17 16.85 -1.45
N ASN A 94 -5.00 17.14 -2.46
CA ASN A 94 -4.62 18.02 -3.56
C ASN A 94 -4.41 19.47 -3.11
N GLU A 95 -5.02 19.90 -2.00
CA GLU A 95 -4.78 21.25 -1.44
C GLU A 95 -3.34 21.43 -0.96
N PHE A 96 -2.63 20.32 -0.68
CA PHE A 96 -1.25 20.32 -0.23
C PHE A 96 -0.26 19.93 -1.33
N TYR A 97 -0.75 19.60 -2.52
CA TYR A 97 0.12 19.16 -3.62
C TYR A 97 0.66 20.39 -4.36
N ASP A 98 1.97 20.62 -4.25
CA ASP A 98 2.69 21.67 -4.96
C ASP A 98 3.46 21.04 -6.13
N ASP A 99 3.06 21.36 -7.34
CA ASP A 99 3.67 20.88 -8.58
C ASP A 99 4.67 21.86 -9.22
N SER A 100 4.94 22.98 -8.54
CA SER A 100 5.82 24.05 -9.08
C SER A 100 7.21 23.56 -9.45
N ASP A 101 7.75 22.58 -8.72
CA ASP A 101 9.07 21.98 -8.94
C ASP A 101 8.98 20.60 -9.61
N VAL A 102 7.78 20.15 -10.02
CA VAL A 102 7.58 18.81 -10.59
C VAL A 102 8.01 18.79 -12.06
N ASN A 103 8.95 17.91 -12.35
CA ASN A 103 9.31 17.57 -13.73
C ASN A 103 8.68 16.21 -14.07
N VAL A 104 7.68 16.21 -14.95
CA VAL A 104 6.94 14.99 -15.37
C VAL A 104 7.83 13.89 -15.96
N ASN A 105 9.05 14.23 -16.38
CA ASN A 105 10.03 13.27 -16.86
C ASN A 105 11.01 12.81 -15.78
N ASN A 106 10.81 13.23 -14.53
CA ASN A 106 11.63 12.87 -13.40
C ASN A 106 10.73 12.36 -12.26
N GLU A 107 10.71 11.04 -12.09
CA GLU A 107 9.90 10.36 -11.09
C GLU A 107 10.22 10.80 -9.65
N ASP A 108 11.49 11.12 -9.36
CA ASP A 108 11.91 11.57 -8.04
C ASP A 108 11.22 12.88 -7.63
N THR A 109 11.06 13.84 -8.56
CA THR A 109 10.39 15.11 -8.27
C THR A 109 8.89 14.95 -8.02
N MET A 110 8.23 14.07 -8.77
CA MET A 110 6.81 13.74 -8.54
C MET A 110 6.62 13.07 -7.17
N LYS A 111 7.46 12.10 -6.84
CA LYS A 111 7.40 11.42 -5.54
C LYS A 111 7.68 12.36 -4.39
N MET A 112 8.61 13.31 -4.54
CA MET A 112 8.88 14.31 -3.52
C MET A 112 7.68 15.23 -3.26
N ALA A 113 7.00 15.71 -4.31
CA ALA A 113 5.79 16.51 -4.16
C ALA A 113 4.68 15.72 -3.42
N GLN A 114 4.52 14.44 -3.75
CA GLN A 114 3.59 13.55 -3.05
C GLN A 114 3.94 13.38 -1.57
N VAL A 115 5.22 13.14 -1.24
CA VAL A 115 5.66 12.98 0.15
C VAL A 115 5.42 14.26 0.96
N ARG A 116 5.69 15.46 0.39
CA ARG A 116 5.41 16.75 1.05
C ARG A 116 3.91 16.95 1.29
N ALA A 117 3.07 16.63 0.31
CA ALA A 117 1.62 16.71 0.48
C ALA A 117 1.12 15.76 1.59
N GLN A 118 1.64 14.53 1.63
CA GLN A 118 1.33 13.55 2.68
C GLN A 118 1.78 14.04 4.07
N ALA A 119 2.97 14.62 4.19
CA ALA A 119 3.44 15.21 5.45
C ALA A 119 2.49 16.32 5.93
N SER A 120 2.11 17.25 5.04
CA SER A 120 1.22 18.35 5.36
C SER A 120 -0.18 17.87 5.80
N MET A 121 -0.75 16.89 5.09
CA MET A 121 -2.04 16.28 5.46
C MET A 121 -1.93 15.53 6.80
N SER A 122 -0.87 14.77 7.00
CA SER A 122 -0.63 14.04 8.25
C SER A 122 -0.55 14.99 9.45
N ASN A 123 0.19 16.11 9.30
CA ASN A 123 0.27 17.15 10.32
C ASN A 123 -1.08 17.79 10.61
N LYS A 124 -1.88 18.08 9.57
CA LYS A 124 -3.23 18.61 9.75
C LYS A 124 -4.13 17.64 10.53
N LEU A 125 -4.13 16.36 10.15
CA LEU A 125 -4.90 15.33 10.86
C LEU A 125 -4.47 15.20 12.32
N ALA A 126 -3.16 15.19 12.59
CA ALA A 126 -2.63 15.12 13.95
C ALA A 126 -3.12 16.29 14.82
N VAL A 127 -3.04 17.52 14.30
CA VAL A 127 -3.52 18.72 15.00
C VAL A 127 -5.03 18.67 15.24
N ASP A 128 -5.81 18.31 14.22
CA ASP A 128 -7.27 18.24 14.33
C ASP A 128 -7.69 17.16 15.36
N ILE A 129 -7.06 15.98 15.33
CA ILE A 129 -7.31 14.93 16.33
C ILE A 129 -7.00 15.41 17.74
N MET A 130 -5.83 16.02 17.95
CA MET A 130 -5.44 16.52 19.28
C MET A 130 -6.40 17.58 19.82
N ASN A 131 -6.99 18.39 18.95
CA ASN A 131 -7.98 19.41 19.31
C ASN A 131 -9.40 18.85 19.51
N GLY A 132 -9.63 17.57 19.21
CA GLY A 132 -10.96 16.95 19.25
C GLY A 132 -11.85 17.28 18.06
N ASP A 133 -11.26 17.87 17.00
CA ASP A 133 -11.94 18.23 15.74
C ASP A 133 -11.57 17.26 14.61
N GLY A 134 -10.83 16.20 14.90
CA GLY A 134 -10.40 15.20 13.91
C GLY A 134 -11.51 14.24 13.51
N PRO A 135 -11.31 13.46 12.43
CA PRO A 135 -12.25 12.40 12.04
C PRO A 135 -12.25 11.27 13.05
N ASP A 136 -13.36 10.54 13.16
CA ASP A 136 -13.51 9.38 14.04
C ASP A 136 -12.85 8.13 13.48
N ILE A 137 -12.94 7.97 12.15
CA ILE A 137 -12.43 6.83 11.39
C ILE A 137 -11.48 7.33 10.31
N LEU A 138 -10.34 6.64 10.15
CA LEU A 138 -9.36 6.97 9.12
C LEU A 138 -9.13 5.75 8.21
N ILE A 139 -9.22 5.98 6.90
CA ILE A 139 -9.00 4.96 5.86
C ILE A 139 -7.80 5.35 5.02
N ASN A 140 -6.91 4.38 4.73
CA ASN A 140 -5.73 4.53 3.89
C ASN A 140 -4.71 5.56 4.42
N THR A 141 -4.50 5.56 5.73
CA THR A 141 -3.55 6.48 6.39
C THR A 141 -2.22 5.81 6.76
N SER A 142 -1.92 4.64 6.20
CA SER A 142 -0.68 3.90 6.50
C SER A 142 0.60 4.67 6.15
N ALA A 143 0.53 5.58 5.16
CA ALA A 143 1.63 6.49 4.82
C ALA A 143 1.83 7.64 5.84
N TYR A 144 0.94 7.79 6.81
CA TYR A 144 1.01 8.83 7.84
C TYR A 144 1.58 8.25 9.14
N GLY A 145 2.83 7.79 9.08
CA GLY A 145 3.50 7.07 10.17
C GLY A 145 3.50 7.80 11.52
N GLN A 146 3.50 9.14 11.51
CA GLN A 146 3.42 9.95 12.73
C GLN A 146 2.12 9.72 13.53
N LEU A 147 1.01 9.30 12.88
CA LEU A 147 -0.27 9.05 13.55
C LEU A 147 -0.28 7.72 14.32
N ASN A 148 0.67 6.81 14.06
CA ASN A 148 0.70 5.46 14.68
C ASN A 148 1.14 5.50 16.15
N ARG A 149 0.36 6.18 16.99
CA ARG A 149 0.60 6.39 18.43
C ARG A 149 -0.72 6.49 19.18
N ALA A 150 -0.70 6.17 20.47
CA ALA A 150 -1.87 6.18 21.33
C ALA A 150 -2.51 7.57 21.49
N GLU A 151 -1.75 8.64 21.28
CA GLU A 151 -2.24 10.01 21.34
C GLU A 151 -3.22 10.31 20.21
N TYR A 152 -3.04 9.67 19.05
CA TYR A 152 -3.85 9.91 17.86
C TYR A 152 -4.81 8.78 17.53
N LEU A 153 -4.40 7.52 17.74
CA LEU A 153 -5.14 6.35 17.29
C LEU A 153 -5.35 5.33 18.42
N VAL A 154 -6.48 4.66 18.36
CA VAL A 154 -6.83 3.57 19.28
C VAL A 154 -6.05 2.31 18.90
N ASP A 155 -5.63 1.53 19.91
CA ASP A 155 -5.11 0.17 19.69
C ASP A 155 -6.24 -0.75 19.21
N LEU A 156 -6.12 -1.24 17.99
CA LEU A 156 -7.08 -2.14 17.34
C LEU A 156 -6.74 -3.63 17.52
N SER A 157 -5.70 -3.97 18.30
CA SER A 157 -5.35 -5.37 18.60
C SER A 157 -6.54 -6.22 19.06
N PRO A 158 -7.51 -5.70 19.88
CA PRO A 158 -8.67 -6.47 20.31
C PRO A 158 -9.58 -6.95 19.16
N TYR A 159 -9.52 -6.34 17.99
CA TYR A 159 -10.35 -6.72 16.84
C TYR A 159 -9.77 -7.87 16.01
N VAL A 160 -8.51 -8.20 16.23
CA VAL A 160 -7.77 -9.24 15.49
C VAL A 160 -7.09 -10.27 16.38
N GLN A 161 -7.20 -10.14 17.69
CA GLN A 161 -6.53 -11.02 18.68
C GLN A 161 -6.97 -12.50 18.58
N ASP A 162 -8.20 -12.74 18.13
CA ASP A 162 -8.76 -14.09 18.00
C ASP A 162 -8.51 -14.70 16.60
N PHE A 163 -7.78 -14.00 15.72
CA PHE A 163 -7.46 -14.50 14.39
C PHE A 163 -6.41 -15.60 14.48
N SER A 164 -6.77 -16.81 14.01
CA SER A 164 -5.85 -17.93 13.95
C SER A 164 -5.00 -17.91 12.69
N SER A 165 -3.78 -18.43 12.75
CA SER A 165 -2.92 -18.60 11.57
C SER A 165 -3.45 -19.61 10.54
N ASP A 166 -4.43 -20.43 10.92
CA ASP A 166 -5.08 -21.35 10.00
C ASP A 166 -6.07 -20.63 9.09
N ASP A 167 -6.71 -19.56 9.62
CA ASP A 167 -7.75 -18.80 8.94
C ASP A 167 -7.30 -17.45 8.39
N TYR A 168 -6.22 -16.88 8.94
CA TYR A 168 -5.76 -15.54 8.61
C TYR A 168 -4.24 -15.46 8.44
N TYR A 169 -3.78 -14.52 7.63
CA TYR A 169 -2.36 -14.18 7.50
C TYR A 169 -1.89 -13.35 8.69
N THR A 170 -1.69 -14.02 9.83
CA THR A 170 -1.29 -13.36 11.09
C THR A 170 0.08 -12.69 11.00
N THR A 171 0.97 -13.12 10.12
CA THR A 171 2.26 -12.45 9.84
C THR A 171 2.05 -11.02 9.32
N ILE A 172 1.03 -10.79 8.50
CA ILE A 172 0.65 -9.46 8.00
C ILE A 172 0.09 -8.60 9.16
N ILE A 173 -0.73 -9.18 10.02
CA ILE A 173 -1.28 -8.48 11.19
C ILE A 173 -0.18 -8.09 12.17
N GLU A 174 0.73 -9.02 12.48
CA GLU A 174 1.85 -8.77 13.39
C GLU A 174 2.86 -7.77 12.82
N GLY A 175 3.05 -7.76 11.49
CA GLY A 175 3.88 -6.75 10.81
C GLY A 175 3.35 -5.33 10.91
N ALA A 176 2.07 -5.12 11.24
CA ALA A 176 1.49 -3.81 11.51
C ALA A 176 1.63 -3.36 12.97
N ARG A 177 2.21 -4.19 13.82
CA ARG A 177 2.35 -3.89 15.26
C ARG A 177 3.50 -2.92 15.51
N ILE A 178 3.21 -1.85 16.24
CA ILE A 178 4.16 -0.82 16.65
C ILE A 178 4.12 -0.72 18.17
N ASN A 179 5.24 -0.96 18.84
CA ASN A 179 5.36 -0.92 20.32
C ASN A 179 4.28 -1.75 21.03
N GLY A 180 3.91 -2.90 20.46
CA GLY A 180 2.92 -3.82 21.03
C GLY A 180 1.46 -3.52 20.65
N ALA A 181 1.15 -2.39 20.03
CA ALA A 181 -0.20 -2.00 19.60
C ALA A 181 -0.37 -2.11 18.08
N ILE A 182 -1.59 -2.23 17.59
CA ILE A 182 -1.96 -2.16 16.17
C ILE A 182 -2.83 -0.92 15.98
N TYR A 183 -2.25 0.14 15.45
CA TYR A 183 -2.99 1.39 15.21
C TYR A 183 -3.74 1.40 13.89
N GLN A 184 -3.30 0.60 12.92
CA GLN A 184 -3.92 0.46 11.62
C GLN A 184 -3.98 -1.01 11.22
N ILE A 185 -5.18 -1.50 10.89
CA ILE A 185 -5.34 -2.88 10.38
C ILE A 185 -5.29 -2.83 8.86
N PRO A 186 -4.38 -3.58 8.20
CA PRO A 186 -4.36 -3.72 6.75
C PRO A 186 -5.52 -4.61 6.30
N VAL A 187 -6.59 -4.02 5.77
CA VAL A 187 -7.78 -4.74 5.27
C VAL A 187 -7.45 -5.48 3.96
N SER A 188 -6.70 -4.80 3.10
CA SER A 188 -6.06 -5.36 1.91
C SER A 188 -4.69 -4.75 1.73
N TYR A 189 -3.80 -5.42 0.97
CA TYR A 189 -2.41 -4.99 0.84
C TYR A 189 -1.80 -5.42 -0.49
N SER A 190 -0.72 -4.76 -0.87
CA SER A 190 0.21 -5.18 -1.91
C SER A 190 1.49 -5.72 -1.28
N ILE A 191 2.18 -6.59 -2.01
CA ILE A 191 3.50 -7.10 -1.62
C ILE A 191 4.54 -6.48 -2.54
N GLU A 192 5.56 -5.89 -1.94
CA GLU A 192 6.58 -5.13 -2.65
C GLU A 192 7.96 -5.78 -2.47
N GLY A 193 8.73 -5.78 -3.55
CA GLY A 193 10.07 -6.35 -3.55
C GLY A 193 10.66 -6.46 -4.95
N ILE A 194 11.58 -7.39 -5.10
CA ILE A 194 12.22 -7.74 -6.37
C ILE A 194 11.60 -9.02 -6.89
N LEU A 195 10.78 -8.91 -7.93
CA LEU A 195 10.28 -10.06 -8.68
C LEU A 195 11.43 -10.63 -9.53
N THR A 196 11.84 -11.84 -9.27
CA THR A 196 12.90 -12.53 -10.00
C THR A 196 12.83 -14.04 -9.75
N ASN A 197 13.71 -14.81 -10.42
CA ASN A 197 13.79 -16.25 -10.22
C ASN A 197 14.32 -16.58 -8.81
N ALA A 198 13.67 -17.52 -8.13
CA ALA A 198 13.97 -17.93 -6.76
C ALA A 198 15.42 -18.43 -6.58
N LYS A 199 16.08 -18.89 -7.64
CA LYS A 199 17.51 -19.28 -7.61
C LYS A 199 18.46 -18.15 -7.24
N TYR A 200 18.03 -16.91 -7.37
CA TYR A 200 18.81 -15.72 -7.02
C TYR A 200 18.62 -15.26 -5.58
N ALA A 201 17.71 -15.88 -4.83
CA ALA A 201 17.54 -15.55 -3.41
C ALA A 201 18.88 -15.62 -2.67
N GLY A 202 19.12 -14.66 -1.78
CA GLY A 202 20.27 -14.66 -0.90
C GLY A 202 20.22 -15.81 0.10
N SER A 203 21.17 -15.83 1.02
CA SER A 203 21.32 -16.89 2.03
C SER A 203 20.08 -17.07 2.93
N SER A 204 19.29 -16.01 3.11
CA SER A 204 18.02 -16.06 3.85
C SER A 204 16.92 -16.85 3.11
N GLY A 205 17.04 -17.05 1.80
CA GLY A 205 15.99 -17.60 0.93
C GLY A 205 14.79 -16.68 0.71
N LYS A 206 14.81 -15.44 1.24
CA LYS A 206 13.67 -14.50 1.25
C LYS A 206 13.98 -13.15 0.62
N GLY A 207 15.23 -12.71 0.64
CA GLY A 207 15.69 -11.42 0.16
C GLY A 207 17.18 -11.40 -0.07
N PHE A 208 17.79 -10.22 -0.02
CA PHE A 208 19.20 -10.02 -0.28
C PHE A 208 19.85 -9.21 0.85
N THR A 209 21.04 -9.61 1.27
CA THR A 209 21.97 -8.64 1.88
C THR A 209 22.48 -7.68 0.81
N LEU A 210 23.08 -6.56 1.20
CA LEU A 210 23.65 -5.58 0.26
C LEU A 210 24.70 -6.21 -0.66
N GLU A 211 25.58 -7.06 -0.09
CA GLU A 211 26.59 -7.79 -0.85
C GLU A 211 25.98 -8.82 -1.81
N GLU A 212 24.95 -9.55 -1.37
CA GLU A 212 24.24 -10.52 -2.20
C GLU A 212 23.51 -9.83 -3.36
N TYR A 213 22.93 -8.65 -3.12
CA TYR A 213 22.28 -7.88 -4.14
C TYR A 213 23.26 -7.35 -5.20
N THR A 214 24.43 -6.86 -4.79
CA THR A 214 25.51 -6.49 -5.73
C THR A 214 25.88 -7.67 -6.63
N ARG A 215 26.05 -8.86 -6.06
CA ARG A 215 26.34 -10.09 -6.84
C ARG A 215 25.18 -10.47 -7.76
N PHE A 216 23.94 -10.26 -7.33
CA PHE A 216 22.76 -10.48 -8.14
C PHE A 216 22.73 -9.52 -9.34
N LEU A 217 23.02 -8.23 -9.12
CA LEU A 217 23.08 -7.25 -10.20
C LEU A 217 24.10 -7.66 -11.29
N ASP A 218 25.27 -8.09 -10.87
CA ASP A 218 26.30 -8.51 -11.81
C ASP A 218 25.93 -9.77 -12.59
N LYS A 219 25.37 -10.78 -11.92
CA LYS A 219 25.17 -12.11 -12.51
C LYS A 219 23.84 -12.31 -13.21
N ALA A 220 22.78 -11.66 -12.72
CA ALA A 220 21.41 -11.89 -13.19
C ALA A 220 20.92 -10.82 -14.16
N VAL A 221 21.29 -9.56 -13.91
CA VAL A 221 20.73 -8.41 -14.66
C VAL A 221 21.78 -7.58 -15.40
N ASN A 222 23.00 -8.08 -15.53
CA ASN A 222 24.11 -7.44 -16.24
C ASN A 222 24.39 -5.99 -15.76
N GLY A 223 24.34 -5.77 -14.45
CA GLY A 223 24.54 -4.47 -13.81
C GLY A 223 23.37 -3.49 -13.94
N LYS A 224 22.23 -3.90 -14.51
CA LYS A 224 21.02 -3.08 -14.59
C LYS A 224 20.20 -3.27 -13.33
N ASP A 225 20.21 -2.28 -12.43
CA ASP A 225 19.43 -2.33 -11.20
C ASP A 225 17.93 -2.19 -11.50
N PRO A 226 17.07 -3.16 -11.11
CA PRO A 226 15.63 -3.02 -11.24
C PRO A 226 15.03 -1.91 -10.36
N ILE A 227 15.77 -1.46 -9.31
CA ILE A 227 15.40 -0.28 -8.52
C ILE A 227 15.94 0.96 -9.23
N MET A 228 15.07 1.68 -9.93
CA MET A 228 15.46 2.74 -10.85
C MET A 228 15.58 4.13 -10.22
N TYR A 229 15.47 4.25 -8.91
CA TYR A 229 15.54 5.54 -8.21
C TYR A 229 16.95 6.12 -8.20
N GLY A 230 17.02 7.45 -8.15
CA GLY A 230 18.27 8.16 -7.84
C GLY A 230 18.68 7.99 -6.39
N GLN A 231 19.95 8.30 -6.06
CA GLN A 231 20.57 8.02 -4.76
C GLN A 231 19.71 8.42 -3.56
N ALA A 232 19.11 9.63 -3.56
CA ALA A 232 18.34 10.12 -2.42
C ALA A 232 17.06 9.30 -2.18
N MET A 233 16.31 9.02 -3.26
CA MET A 233 15.08 8.23 -3.20
C MET A 233 15.37 6.76 -2.92
N TYR A 234 16.42 6.22 -3.51
CA TYR A 234 16.88 4.85 -3.25
C TYR A 234 17.25 4.66 -1.79
N PHE A 235 18.05 5.56 -1.23
CA PHE A 235 18.42 5.53 0.19
C PHE A 235 17.19 5.64 1.09
N SER A 236 16.30 6.59 0.79
CA SER A 236 15.06 6.77 1.54
C SER A 236 14.19 5.49 1.53
N MET A 237 14.10 4.80 0.39
CA MET A 237 13.39 3.53 0.30
C MET A 237 14.01 2.46 1.18
N LEU A 238 15.34 2.26 1.12
CA LEU A 238 16.03 1.28 1.96
C LEU A 238 15.87 1.59 3.44
N PHE A 239 16.00 2.87 3.83
CA PHE A 239 15.79 3.31 5.20
C PHE A 239 14.38 3.00 5.69
N ASN A 240 13.35 3.32 4.90
CA ASN A 240 11.95 3.07 5.27
C ASN A 240 11.66 1.58 5.49
N ASN A 241 12.33 0.70 4.75
CA ASN A 241 12.19 -0.74 4.92
C ASN A 241 12.82 -1.25 6.22
N MET A 242 13.62 -0.41 6.90
CA MET A 242 14.37 -0.73 8.11
C MET A 242 14.26 0.36 9.17
N SER A 243 13.28 1.26 9.07
CA SER A 243 13.17 2.43 9.95
C SER A 243 13.07 2.07 11.43
N ASP A 244 12.45 0.94 11.76
CA ASP A 244 12.35 0.36 13.10
C ASP A 244 13.69 -0.08 13.70
N GLU A 245 14.72 -0.21 12.88
CA GLU A 245 16.08 -0.47 13.37
C GLU A 245 16.79 0.80 13.85
N PHE A 246 16.44 1.94 13.28
CA PHE A 246 17.07 3.25 13.54
C PHE A 246 16.23 4.19 14.40
N ILE A 247 14.93 3.92 14.53
CA ILE A 247 14.01 4.72 15.33
C ILE A 247 13.25 3.80 16.27
N LYS A 248 13.53 3.95 17.56
CA LYS A 248 12.92 3.13 18.62
C LYS A 248 12.49 4.01 19.78
N ASP A 249 11.27 3.80 20.26
CA ASP A 249 10.75 4.51 21.43
C ASP A 249 10.90 6.05 21.36
N GLY A 250 10.62 6.63 20.18
CA GLY A 250 10.74 8.06 19.94
C GLY A 250 12.18 8.59 19.86
N LYS A 251 13.17 7.71 19.74
CA LYS A 251 14.59 8.08 19.62
C LYS A 251 15.17 7.63 18.29
N ALA A 252 15.88 8.53 17.63
CA ALA A 252 16.66 8.23 16.44
C ALA A 252 18.09 7.85 16.82
N ASP A 253 18.59 6.76 16.23
CA ASP A 253 19.99 6.38 16.31
C ASP A 253 20.55 6.12 14.89
N LEU A 254 20.95 7.21 14.22
CA LEU A 254 21.62 7.14 12.92
C LEU A 254 23.13 6.87 13.04
N SER A 255 23.65 6.77 14.27
CA SER A 255 25.04 6.37 14.52
C SER A 255 25.23 4.85 14.44
N ASP A 256 24.14 4.07 14.32
CA ASP A 256 24.22 2.63 14.10
C ASP A 256 25.04 2.34 12.84
N PRO A 257 26.04 1.44 12.90
CA PRO A 257 26.89 1.11 11.76
C PRO A 257 26.13 0.67 10.50
N ARG A 258 24.93 0.09 10.66
CA ARG A 258 24.07 -0.34 9.56
C ARG A 258 23.58 0.85 8.72
N PHE A 259 23.34 2.02 9.35
CA PHE A 259 22.99 3.23 8.60
C PHE A 259 24.14 3.67 7.68
N ALA A 260 25.38 3.64 8.22
CA ALA A 260 26.56 3.98 7.43
C ALA A 260 26.79 2.95 6.28
N GLU A 261 26.52 1.67 6.53
CA GLU A 261 26.57 0.62 5.50
C GLU A 261 25.59 0.88 4.35
N LEU A 262 24.32 1.21 4.67
CA LEU A 262 23.32 1.58 3.67
C LEU A 262 23.75 2.83 2.88
N ALA A 263 24.20 3.87 3.57
CA ALA A 263 24.61 5.12 2.94
C ALA A 263 25.79 4.91 2.00
N LYS A 264 26.79 4.14 2.44
CA LYS A 264 27.96 3.79 1.62
C LYS A 264 27.56 2.96 0.40
N TYR A 265 26.71 1.95 0.59
CA TYR A 265 26.21 1.12 -0.51
C TYR A 265 25.58 1.98 -1.60
N VAL A 266 24.67 2.89 -1.23
CA VAL A 266 23.98 3.76 -2.18
C VAL A 266 24.96 4.69 -2.89
N LYS A 267 25.91 5.29 -2.17
CA LYS A 267 26.93 6.15 -2.76
C LYS A 267 27.77 5.44 -3.81
N ASP A 268 28.18 4.19 -3.52
CA ASP A 268 29.12 3.46 -4.34
C ASP A 268 28.46 2.74 -5.54
N ASN A 269 27.15 2.43 -5.45
CA ASN A 269 26.48 1.55 -6.41
C ASN A 269 25.29 2.18 -7.14
N VAL A 270 24.73 3.30 -6.67
CA VAL A 270 23.53 3.93 -7.26
C VAL A 270 23.87 5.24 -7.96
N ASN A 271 23.28 5.48 -9.14
CA ASN A 271 23.47 6.72 -9.87
C ASN A 271 22.70 7.88 -9.21
N GLU A 272 23.24 9.09 -9.31
CA GLU A 272 22.64 10.30 -8.74
C GLU A 272 21.18 10.49 -9.17
N LYS A 273 20.87 10.32 -10.44
CA LYS A 273 19.54 10.61 -11.04
C LYS A 273 18.69 9.38 -11.30
N GLY A 274 19.12 8.22 -10.84
CA GLY A 274 18.45 6.99 -11.20
C GLY A 274 18.59 6.62 -12.69
N SER A 275 17.90 5.57 -13.09
CA SER A 275 17.82 5.14 -14.48
C SER A 275 16.37 5.22 -14.96
N SER A 276 16.17 5.61 -16.23
CA SER A 276 14.85 5.53 -16.85
C SER A 276 14.81 4.33 -17.79
N LEU A 277 13.67 3.67 -17.87
CA LEU A 277 13.39 2.60 -18.85
C LEU A 277 13.29 3.12 -20.29
N ASN A 278 13.83 4.29 -20.62
CA ASN A 278 13.77 4.84 -21.98
C ASN A 278 14.31 3.84 -22.99
N GLY A 279 13.42 3.08 -23.61
CA GLY A 279 13.67 2.25 -24.78
C GLY A 279 13.87 0.75 -24.58
N SER A 280 13.87 0.21 -23.37
CA SER A 280 13.75 -1.24 -23.17
C SER A 280 12.28 -1.59 -23.01
N THR A 281 11.74 -2.39 -23.93
CA THR A 281 10.47 -3.08 -23.67
C THR A 281 10.68 -3.93 -22.43
N SER A 282 9.71 -3.89 -21.51
CA SER A 282 9.69 -4.63 -20.23
C SER A 282 10.02 -6.14 -20.37
N LEU A 283 9.90 -6.68 -21.56
CA LEU A 283 10.07 -8.09 -21.92
C LEU A 283 11.53 -8.63 -21.85
N GLU A 284 12.54 -7.81 -21.54
CA GLU A 284 13.94 -8.24 -21.56
C GLU A 284 14.65 -8.26 -20.22
N MET A 285 13.99 -7.85 -19.14
CA MET A 285 14.61 -7.82 -17.82
C MET A 285 14.28 -9.08 -16.99
N PRO A 286 15.30 -9.80 -16.46
CA PRO A 286 15.08 -10.97 -15.65
C PRO A 286 14.64 -10.65 -14.20
N ALA A 287 14.43 -9.38 -13.88
CA ALA A 287 13.97 -8.91 -12.58
C ALA A 287 13.27 -7.56 -12.65
N TYR A 288 12.31 -7.36 -11.74
CA TYR A 288 11.56 -6.09 -11.58
C TYR A 288 11.47 -5.69 -10.11
N CYS A 289 11.67 -4.41 -9.84
CA CYS A 289 11.22 -3.78 -8.61
C CYS A 289 9.73 -3.44 -8.79
N THR A 290 8.86 -4.12 -8.07
CA THR A 290 7.41 -3.97 -8.26
C THR A 290 6.62 -4.26 -6.99
N GLY A 291 5.37 -3.79 -6.98
CA GLY A 291 4.33 -4.21 -6.06
C GLY A 291 3.32 -5.11 -6.78
N CYS A 292 2.89 -6.17 -6.13
CA CYS A 292 1.82 -7.03 -6.60
C CYS A 292 0.61 -6.86 -5.65
N TYR A 293 -0.52 -6.52 -6.21
CA TYR A 293 -1.75 -6.27 -5.46
C TYR A 293 -2.55 -7.53 -5.23
N GLY A 294 -2.45 -8.51 -6.14
CA GLY A 294 -3.17 -9.75 -6.10
C GLY A 294 -2.46 -10.84 -6.89
N MET A 295 -3.09 -11.99 -6.96
CA MET A 295 -2.57 -13.20 -7.61
C MET A 295 -2.42 -13.04 -9.12
N GLY A 296 -3.44 -12.45 -9.74
CA GLY A 296 -3.45 -12.22 -11.17
C GLY A 296 -2.39 -11.22 -11.59
N GLY A 297 -2.23 -10.14 -10.82
CA GLY A 297 -1.15 -9.18 -11.04
C GLY A 297 0.23 -9.84 -10.93
N PHE A 298 0.44 -10.75 -9.97
CA PHE A 298 1.68 -11.53 -9.88
C PHE A 298 1.87 -12.43 -11.10
N TRP A 299 0.86 -13.22 -11.49
CA TRP A 299 0.97 -14.14 -12.63
C TRP A 299 1.19 -13.39 -13.94
N HIS A 300 0.55 -12.23 -14.11
CA HIS A 300 0.79 -11.38 -15.27
C HIS A 300 2.25 -10.87 -15.33
N ARG A 301 2.80 -10.41 -14.21
CA ARG A 301 4.20 -9.97 -14.13
C ARG A 301 5.18 -11.13 -14.36
N VAL A 302 4.90 -12.31 -13.80
CA VAL A 302 5.68 -13.52 -14.08
C VAL A 302 5.68 -13.84 -15.58
N TYR A 303 4.53 -13.72 -16.22
CA TYR A 303 4.40 -13.93 -17.66
C TYR A 303 5.26 -12.93 -18.47
N GLU A 304 5.29 -11.66 -18.09
CA GLU A 304 6.11 -10.64 -18.77
C GLU A 304 7.62 -10.93 -18.67
N VAL A 305 8.07 -11.53 -17.55
CA VAL A 305 9.49 -11.83 -17.28
C VAL A 305 9.91 -13.18 -17.81
N GLU A 306 8.96 -14.12 -17.90
CA GLU A 306 9.24 -15.54 -18.11
C GLU A 306 9.10 -15.95 -19.56
N HIS A 307 10.21 -15.95 -20.29
CA HIS A 307 10.26 -16.70 -21.54
C HIS A 307 10.80 -18.14 -21.36
N THR A 308 11.38 -18.51 -20.20
CA THR A 308 12.10 -19.78 -20.08
C THR A 308 12.11 -20.49 -18.72
N ASP A 309 11.71 -19.89 -17.59
CA ASP A 309 11.94 -20.51 -16.28
C ASP A 309 10.80 -20.24 -15.27
N SER A 310 10.17 -21.31 -14.77
CA SER A 310 8.91 -21.29 -14.01
C SER A 310 9.02 -21.01 -12.51
N ASN A 311 10.20 -20.66 -12.00
CA ASN A 311 10.43 -20.51 -10.56
C ASN A 311 10.57 -19.04 -10.12
N MET A 312 9.63 -18.21 -10.52
CA MET A 312 9.58 -16.80 -10.16
C MET A 312 9.01 -16.61 -8.75
N THR A 313 9.56 -15.66 -8.01
CA THR A 313 9.11 -15.31 -6.66
C THR A 313 9.34 -13.83 -6.39
N MET A 314 8.71 -13.31 -5.34
CA MET A 314 8.99 -12.00 -4.80
C MET A 314 10.04 -12.11 -3.70
N LEU A 315 11.18 -11.45 -3.88
CA LEU A 315 12.26 -11.35 -2.89
C LEU A 315 12.26 -9.96 -2.25
N GLY A 316 12.72 -9.90 -1.02
CA GLY A 316 12.88 -8.62 -0.31
C GLY A 316 13.91 -7.72 -0.98
N TYR A 317 13.78 -6.42 -0.74
CA TYR A 317 14.77 -5.42 -1.15
C TYR A 317 16.13 -5.68 -0.51
N PRO A 318 17.22 -5.15 -1.08
CA PRO A 318 18.53 -5.22 -0.43
C PRO A 318 18.46 -4.58 0.96
N SER A 319 18.93 -5.31 1.96
CA SER A 319 18.91 -4.90 3.36
C SER A 319 20.18 -5.39 4.06
N VAL A 320 20.41 -4.99 5.31
CA VAL A 320 21.59 -5.47 6.05
C VAL A 320 21.45 -6.93 6.53
N ASP A 321 20.22 -7.45 6.61
CA ASP A 321 19.90 -8.78 7.13
C ASP A 321 19.33 -9.75 6.10
N GLY A 322 19.08 -9.30 4.86
CA GLY A 322 18.47 -10.12 3.81
C GLY A 322 17.00 -10.45 4.09
N SER A 323 16.27 -9.56 4.73
CA SER A 323 14.86 -9.72 5.05
C SER A 323 13.99 -9.95 3.81
N GLY A 324 12.80 -10.53 4.03
CA GLY A 324 11.83 -10.83 2.97
C GLY A 324 11.15 -9.60 2.39
N PRO A 325 10.22 -9.81 1.46
CA PRO A 325 9.41 -8.73 0.91
C PRO A 325 8.63 -8.00 2.00
N ILE A 326 8.33 -6.75 1.75
CA ILE A 326 7.48 -5.93 2.60
C ILE A 326 6.07 -5.89 2.03
N TYR A 327 5.11 -5.47 2.82
CA TYR A 327 3.77 -5.20 2.33
C TYR A 327 3.35 -3.76 2.62
N SER A 328 2.53 -3.21 1.72
CA SER A 328 1.90 -1.91 1.87
C SER A 328 0.39 -2.08 1.89
N PRO A 329 -0.33 -1.57 2.89
CA PRO A 329 -1.78 -1.55 2.86
C PRO A 329 -2.31 -0.81 1.61
N THR A 330 -3.21 -1.45 0.89
CA THR A 330 -4.01 -0.83 -0.18
C THR A 330 -5.33 -0.31 0.36
N CYS A 331 -5.84 -0.97 1.42
CA CYS A 331 -6.87 -0.47 2.28
C CYS A 331 -6.46 -0.72 3.73
N SER A 332 -6.39 0.32 4.54
CA SER A 332 -6.18 0.23 6.00
C SER A 332 -7.27 0.96 6.73
N VAL A 333 -7.58 0.52 7.96
CA VAL A 333 -8.53 1.18 8.84
C VAL A 333 -7.89 1.51 10.17
N ALA A 334 -8.15 2.73 10.64
CA ALA A 334 -7.76 3.21 11.95
C ALA A 334 -8.94 3.94 12.62
N VAL A 335 -8.90 4.05 13.95
CA VAL A 335 -9.90 4.76 14.76
C VAL A 335 -9.19 5.83 15.57
N SER A 336 -9.70 7.06 15.54
CA SER A 336 -9.17 8.17 16.29
C SER A 336 -9.26 7.91 17.81
N ALA A 337 -8.23 8.30 18.54
CA ALA A 337 -8.25 8.28 20.02
C ALA A 337 -9.29 9.26 20.60
N GLN A 338 -9.73 10.26 19.82
CA GLN A 338 -10.74 11.24 20.16
C GLN A 338 -12.11 10.96 19.50
N ALA A 339 -12.29 9.74 18.96
CA ALA A 339 -13.55 9.38 18.29
C ALA A 339 -14.76 9.54 19.23
N ALA A 340 -15.86 10.05 18.70
CA ALA A 340 -17.11 10.27 19.45
C ALA A 340 -17.65 9.00 20.10
N ASP A 341 -17.45 7.83 19.47
CA ASP A 341 -17.74 6.52 20.05
C ASP A 341 -16.84 5.43 19.42
N VAL A 342 -15.77 5.06 20.13
CA VAL A 342 -14.80 4.04 19.70
C VAL A 342 -15.47 2.68 19.46
N LYS A 343 -16.52 2.31 20.21
CA LYS A 343 -17.22 1.03 20.01
C LYS A 343 -17.99 1.02 18.69
N ALA A 344 -18.64 2.13 18.37
CA ALA A 344 -19.37 2.27 17.11
C ALA A 344 -18.40 2.25 15.92
N CYS A 345 -17.24 2.92 16.03
CA CYS A 345 -16.18 2.81 15.03
C CYS A 345 -15.67 1.37 14.89
N GLY A 346 -15.55 0.64 16.02
CA GLY A 346 -15.16 -0.76 16.02
C GLY A 346 -16.18 -1.70 15.36
N GLU A 347 -17.49 -1.37 15.35
CA GLU A 347 -18.49 -2.10 14.57
C GLU A 347 -18.22 -1.95 13.06
N PHE A 348 -17.82 -0.78 12.61
CA PHE A 348 -17.41 -0.56 11.24
C PHE A 348 -16.12 -1.33 10.87
N VAL A 349 -15.12 -1.34 11.76
CA VAL A 349 -13.90 -2.16 11.59
C VAL A 349 -14.26 -3.63 11.38
N LYS A 350 -15.21 -4.18 12.17
CA LYS A 350 -15.66 -5.57 12.01
C LYS A 350 -16.34 -5.83 10.66
N ILE A 351 -17.07 -4.85 10.12
CA ILE A 351 -17.67 -4.98 8.78
C ILE A 351 -16.57 -5.14 7.73
N LEU A 352 -15.53 -4.29 7.77
CA LEU A 352 -14.40 -4.38 6.84
C LEU A 352 -13.63 -5.70 6.94
N LEU A 353 -13.56 -6.29 8.12
CA LEU A 353 -12.89 -7.57 8.38
C LEU A 353 -13.80 -8.79 8.21
N SER A 354 -15.07 -8.60 7.86
CA SER A 354 -16.01 -9.71 7.68
C SER A 354 -15.63 -10.61 6.50
N ASP A 355 -15.98 -11.89 6.58
CA ASP A 355 -15.74 -12.85 5.49
C ASP A 355 -16.34 -12.38 4.17
N GLU A 356 -17.51 -11.73 4.20
CA GLU A 356 -18.17 -11.20 3.01
C GLU A 356 -17.33 -10.13 2.32
N VAL A 357 -16.84 -9.13 3.05
CA VAL A 357 -16.03 -8.04 2.50
C VAL A 357 -14.67 -8.57 2.05
N GLN A 358 -14.02 -9.41 2.88
CA GLN A 358 -12.72 -10.01 2.55
C GLN A 358 -12.80 -10.89 1.28
N THR A 359 -13.88 -11.66 1.12
CA THR A 359 -14.09 -12.47 -0.10
C THR A 359 -14.28 -11.59 -1.33
N ARG A 360 -15.04 -10.51 -1.24
CA ARG A 360 -15.23 -9.57 -2.36
C ARG A 360 -13.93 -8.90 -2.78
N ILE A 361 -13.13 -8.44 -1.82
CA ILE A 361 -11.83 -7.83 -2.07
C ILE A 361 -10.90 -8.83 -2.76
N ALA A 362 -10.83 -10.08 -2.28
CA ALA A 362 -10.01 -11.13 -2.87
C ALA A 362 -10.43 -11.48 -4.29
N MET A 363 -11.74 -11.54 -4.55
CA MET A 363 -12.29 -11.86 -5.88
C MET A 363 -12.05 -10.74 -6.92
N ASP A 364 -11.71 -9.53 -6.47
CA ASP A 364 -11.26 -8.42 -7.32
C ASP A 364 -9.72 -8.31 -7.40
N ASP A 365 -9.05 -9.44 -7.25
CA ASP A 365 -7.59 -9.60 -7.36
C ASP A 365 -6.79 -8.74 -6.38
N ASN A 366 -7.22 -8.72 -5.11
CA ASN A 366 -6.43 -8.08 -4.05
C ASN A 366 -6.01 -9.10 -2.99
N PHE A 367 -4.84 -8.90 -2.40
CA PHE A 367 -4.43 -9.66 -1.21
C PHE A 367 -5.20 -9.20 0.01
N VAL A 368 -5.66 -10.16 0.81
CA VAL A 368 -6.52 -9.97 1.99
C VAL A 368 -6.01 -10.73 3.19
N LEU A 369 -6.50 -10.39 4.39
CA LEU A 369 -6.13 -11.10 5.61
C LEU A 369 -6.74 -12.50 5.70
N ASN A 370 -7.96 -12.69 5.18
CA ASN A 370 -8.68 -13.97 5.24
C ASN A 370 -8.10 -14.98 4.26
N ARG A 371 -7.50 -16.05 4.79
CA ARG A 371 -6.83 -17.08 4.02
C ARG A 371 -7.78 -17.87 3.12
N LYS A 372 -9.00 -18.17 3.63
CA LYS A 372 -9.99 -18.85 2.82
C LYS A 372 -10.42 -18.02 1.62
N ALA A 373 -10.67 -16.72 1.82
CA ALA A 373 -11.01 -15.79 0.75
C ALA A 373 -9.91 -15.74 -0.32
N PHE A 374 -8.64 -15.71 0.09
CA PHE A 374 -7.50 -15.78 -0.82
C PHE A 374 -7.46 -17.07 -1.63
N ILE A 375 -7.66 -18.23 -1.01
CA ILE A 375 -7.65 -19.55 -1.69
C ILE A 375 -8.85 -19.69 -2.64
N ASP A 376 -10.04 -19.24 -2.22
CA ASP A 376 -11.24 -19.26 -3.06
C ASP A 376 -11.05 -18.37 -4.31
N ALA A 377 -10.50 -17.17 -4.16
CA ALA A 377 -10.15 -16.28 -5.26
C ALA A 377 -9.09 -16.90 -6.18
N GLY A 378 -8.07 -17.54 -5.61
CA GLY A 378 -7.07 -18.29 -6.37
C GLY A 378 -7.66 -19.40 -7.21
N THR A 379 -8.60 -20.15 -6.66
CA THR A 379 -9.31 -21.21 -7.39
C THR A 379 -10.15 -20.64 -8.55
N ALA A 380 -10.84 -19.54 -8.31
CA ALA A 380 -11.57 -18.82 -9.36
C ALA A 380 -10.61 -18.28 -10.44
N GLY A 381 -9.50 -17.69 -10.03
CA GLY A 381 -8.44 -17.20 -10.91
C GLY A 381 -7.86 -18.28 -11.80
N LEU A 382 -7.57 -19.48 -11.27
CA LEU A 382 -7.11 -20.62 -12.08
C LEU A 382 -8.08 -20.94 -13.22
N THR A 383 -9.37 -20.98 -12.92
CA THR A 383 -10.40 -21.26 -13.92
C THR A 383 -10.40 -20.18 -15.00
N TYR A 384 -10.35 -18.92 -14.59
CA TYR A 384 -10.35 -17.77 -15.48
C TYR A 384 -9.11 -17.74 -16.39
N TYR A 385 -7.91 -17.88 -15.84
CA TYR A 385 -6.66 -17.86 -16.61
C TYR A 385 -6.51 -19.06 -17.53
N ASN A 386 -6.91 -20.25 -17.09
CA ASN A 386 -6.86 -21.46 -17.91
C ASN A 386 -7.87 -21.45 -19.07
N GLN A 387 -8.89 -20.59 -19.00
CA GLN A 387 -9.84 -20.34 -20.10
C GLN A 387 -9.40 -19.18 -21.02
N GLY A 388 -8.22 -18.61 -20.82
CA GLY A 388 -7.69 -17.50 -21.63
C GLY A 388 -8.05 -16.11 -21.13
N GLY A 389 -8.52 -16.00 -19.88
CA GLY A 389 -8.73 -14.70 -19.22
C GLY A 389 -7.41 -13.99 -18.93
N SER A 390 -7.44 -12.68 -18.86
CA SER A 390 -6.31 -11.85 -18.45
C SER A 390 -6.78 -10.78 -17.47
N VAL A 391 -6.02 -10.55 -16.41
CA VAL A 391 -6.19 -9.41 -15.51
C VAL A 391 -5.19 -8.35 -15.92
N CYS A 392 -5.67 -7.12 -16.02
CA CYS A 392 -4.85 -5.98 -16.37
C CYS A 392 -4.51 -5.20 -15.13
N ASP A 393 -3.24 -5.09 -14.83
CA ASP A 393 -2.74 -4.10 -13.90
C ASP A 393 -2.69 -2.75 -14.65
N GLY A 394 -3.53 -1.80 -14.23
CA GLY A 394 -3.50 -0.43 -14.77
C GLY A 394 -4.14 -0.17 -16.14
N GLY A 395 -5.08 -1.00 -16.60
CA GLY A 395 -5.97 -0.64 -17.72
C GLY A 395 -5.53 -1.01 -19.13
N ALA A 396 -4.49 -1.81 -19.32
CA ALA A 396 -4.15 -2.38 -20.63
C ALA A 396 -4.57 -3.85 -20.70
N SER A 397 -5.54 -4.16 -21.57
CA SER A 397 -6.00 -5.53 -21.82
C SER A 397 -5.04 -6.26 -22.73
N PHE A 398 -4.33 -7.26 -22.20
CA PHE A 398 -3.60 -8.22 -23.03
C PHE A 398 -4.25 -9.60 -22.88
N GLY A 399 -5.16 -9.90 -23.78
CA GLY A 399 -5.74 -11.24 -23.90
C GLY A 399 -4.69 -12.29 -24.26
N ILE A 400 -4.87 -13.52 -23.71
CA ILE A 400 -4.34 -14.76 -24.31
C ILE A 400 -3.02 -15.28 -23.68
N ALA A 401 -2.90 -15.41 -22.35
CA ALA A 401 -1.74 -16.11 -21.78
C ALA A 401 -1.68 -17.61 -22.19
N ASN A 402 -2.80 -18.33 -22.14
CA ASN A 402 -2.83 -19.77 -22.47
C ASN A 402 -2.73 -20.07 -23.97
N LEU A 403 -3.24 -19.20 -24.84
CA LEU A 403 -3.19 -19.43 -26.28
C LEU A 403 -1.78 -19.25 -26.86
N VAL A 404 -0.91 -18.49 -26.16
CA VAL A 404 0.45 -18.20 -26.66
C VAL A 404 1.49 -19.18 -26.11
N PHE A 405 1.33 -19.72 -24.88
CA PHE A 405 2.42 -20.47 -24.23
C PHE A 405 2.06 -21.87 -23.75
N GLY A 406 0.81 -22.31 -23.85
CA GLY A 406 0.39 -23.67 -23.49
C GLY A 406 0.64 -24.04 -22.01
N LYS A 407 0.74 -23.05 -21.11
CA LYS A 407 1.00 -23.26 -19.69
C LYS A 407 -0.34 -23.30 -18.94
N GLU A 408 -0.56 -24.36 -18.19
CA GLU A 408 -1.73 -24.51 -17.32
C GLU A 408 -1.34 -24.06 -15.88
N TYR A 409 -2.13 -23.17 -15.30
CA TYR A 409 -2.03 -22.80 -13.90
C TYR A 409 -2.71 -23.84 -13.02
N THR A 410 -2.08 -24.15 -11.90
CA THR A 410 -2.54 -25.15 -10.94
C THR A 410 -2.59 -24.58 -9.54
N MET A 411 -3.17 -25.31 -8.58
CA MET A 411 -3.14 -24.91 -7.16
C MET A 411 -1.72 -24.69 -6.62
N GLN A 412 -0.69 -25.31 -7.22
CA GLN A 412 0.69 -25.03 -6.83
C GLN A 412 1.06 -23.58 -7.07
N ASN A 413 0.58 -22.96 -8.15
CA ASN A 413 0.80 -21.55 -8.42
C ASN A 413 0.13 -20.63 -7.39
N VAL A 414 -1.03 -21.03 -6.85
CA VAL A 414 -1.69 -20.31 -5.72
C VAL A 414 -0.83 -20.41 -4.46
N TYR A 415 -0.34 -21.62 -4.14
CA TYR A 415 0.52 -21.83 -2.96
C TYR A 415 1.89 -21.17 -3.08
N ASP A 416 2.43 -21.01 -4.28
CA ASP A 416 3.67 -20.28 -4.52
C ASP A 416 3.50 -18.79 -4.22
N VAL A 417 2.33 -18.21 -4.53
CA VAL A 417 1.98 -16.84 -4.11
C VAL A 417 1.80 -16.77 -2.59
N GLU A 418 1.08 -17.71 -2.00
CA GLU A 418 0.89 -17.76 -0.54
C GLU A 418 2.23 -17.79 0.21
N LYS A 419 3.21 -18.50 -0.33
CA LYS A 419 4.53 -18.63 0.30
C LYS A 419 5.24 -17.30 0.50
N PHE A 420 5.18 -16.38 -0.47
CA PHE A 420 5.81 -15.08 -0.27
C PHE A 420 4.96 -14.14 0.59
N ILE A 421 3.62 -14.30 0.64
CA ILE A 421 2.79 -13.63 1.65
C ILE A 421 3.26 -14.01 3.05
N LEU A 422 3.46 -15.30 3.32
CA LEU A 422 3.94 -15.81 4.59
C LEU A 422 5.39 -15.39 4.93
N ASN A 423 6.17 -14.96 3.93
CA ASN A 423 7.51 -14.41 4.13
C ASN A 423 7.50 -12.90 4.46
N CYS A 424 6.37 -12.22 4.28
CA CYS A 424 6.21 -10.83 4.68
C CYS A 424 6.03 -10.76 6.21
N SER A 425 6.85 -9.98 6.88
CA SER A 425 6.76 -9.79 8.33
C SER A 425 6.79 -8.32 8.73
N ARG A 426 6.82 -7.42 7.77
CA ARG A 426 7.00 -5.98 8.01
C ARG A 426 6.08 -5.19 7.10
N MET A 427 5.27 -4.34 7.72
CA MET A 427 4.50 -3.33 7.00
C MET A 427 5.43 -2.19 6.59
N ARG A 428 5.29 -1.72 5.37
CA ARG A 428 5.94 -0.48 4.95
C ARG A 428 5.37 0.65 5.80
N SER A 429 6.23 1.22 6.64
CA SER A 429 5.91 2.43 7.40
C SER A 429 6.58 3.61 6.71
N GLU A 430 5.81 4.60 6.30
CA GLU A 430 6.35 5.85 5.76
C GLU A 430 6.06 6.98 6.74
N ASP A 431 7.13 7.49 7.35
CA ASP A 431 7.09 8.77 8.05
C ASP A 431 7.56 9.86 7.08
N ALA A 432 6.61 10.62 6.56
CA ALA A 432 6.87 11.58 5.50
C ALA A 432 7.86 12.69 5.94
N ASP A 433 7.79 13.16 7.18
CA ASP A 433 8.70 14.21 7.68
C ASP A 433 10.14 13.68 7.81
N ILE A 434 10.30 12.46 8.33
CA ILE A 434 11.62 11.82 8.42
C ILE A 434 12.17 11.55 7.02
N ARG A 435 11.33 11.09 6.13
CA ARG A 435 11.70 10.83 4.74
C ARG A 435 12.19 12.10 4.04
N ILE A 436 11.50 13.23 4.21
CA ILE A 436 11.91 14.53 3.67
C ILE A 436 13.30 14.90 4.20
N ILE A 437 13.54 14.78 5.50
CA ILE A 437 14.84 15.10 6.10
C ILE A 437 15.96 14.29 5.46
N LEU A 438 15.77 12.98 5.27
CA LEU A 438 16.78 12.13 4.67
C LEU A 438 17.03 12.48 3.18
N ILE A 439 15.98 12.77 2.43
CA ILE A 439 16.12 13.18 1.02
C ILE A 439 16.83 14.53 0.88
N GLU A 440 16.68 15.42 1.84
CA GLU A 440 17.35 16.74 1.84
C GLU A 440 18.79 16.67 2.34
N GLU A 441 19.07 15.87 3.38
CA GLU A 441 20.38 15.90 4.04
C GLU A 441 21.41 14.91 3.46
N MET A 442 20.98 13.81 2.86
CA MET A 442 21.89 12.79 2.35
C MET A 442 22.64 13.15 1.04
N PRO A 443 22.07 13.92 0.08
CA PRO A 443 22.72 14.23 -1.17
C PRO A 443 24.14 14.83 -1.05
N PRO A 444 24.46 15.75 -0.12
CA PRO A 444 25.83 16.26 0.04
C PRO A 444 26.87 15.17 0.31
N TYR A 445 26.49 14.08 1.01
CA TYR A 445 27.36 12.93 1.18
C TYR A 445 27.53 12.13 -0.12
N PHE A 446 26.47 11.87 -0.82
CA PHE A 446 26.49 11.11 -2.08
C PHE A 446 27.34 11.83 -3.12
N LEU A 447 27.24 13.15 -3.19
CA LEU A 447 28.02 14.01 -4.09
C LEU A 447 29.48 14.27 -3.62
N GLY A 448 29.88 13.73 -2.46
CA GLY A 448 31.22 13.92 -1.91
C GLY A 448 31.51 15.34 -1.39
N GLN A 449 30.47 16.14 -1.15
CA GLN A 449 30.57 17.52 -0.65
C GLN A 449 30.73 17.59 0.88
N LYS A 450 30.21 16.58 1.59
CA LYS A 450 30.35 16.43 3.05
C LYS A 450 30.72 14.98 3.38
N ASP A 451 31.40 14.78 4.50
CA ASP A 451 31.58 13.46 5.07
C ASP A 451 30.28 12.92 5.71
N LEU A 452 30.21 11.62 5.89
CA LEU A 452 29.01 10.95 6.39
C LEU A 452 28.66 11.39 7.82
N ASP A 453 29.66 11.51 8.70
CA ASP A 453 29.45 11.87 10.11
C ASP A 453 28.82 13.25 10.25
N ALA A 454 29.23 14.22 9.41
CA ALA A 454 28.63 15.54 9.40
C ALA A 454 27.16 15.52 8.96
N VAL A 455 26.82 14.68 7.97
CA VAL A 455 25.44 14.52 7.48
C VAL A 455 24.59 13.78 8.49
N ILE A 456 25.08 12.69 9.06
CA ILE A 456 24.39 11.93 10.12
C ILE A 456 24.01 12.84 11.27
N LYS A 457 24.95 13.67 11.74
CA LYS A 457 24.68 14.59 12.86
C LYS A 457 23.51 15.51 12.56
N ILE A 458 23.47 16.12 11.37
CA ILE A 458 22.39 17.07 11.00
C ILE A 458 21.07 16.31 10.86
N ALA A 459 21.07 15.19 10.15
CA ALA A 459 19.86 14.39 9.93
C ALA A 459 19.30 13.87 11.26
N GLN A 460 20.15 13.37 12.15
CA GLN A 460 19.75 12.88 13.47
C GLN A 460 19.16 14.00 14.34
N ASP A 461 19.81 15.18 14.41
CA ASP A 461 19.31 16.31 15.17
C ASP A 461 17.92 16.78 14.64
N ARG A 462 17.74 16.82 13.31
CA ARG A 462 16.45 17.17 12.69
C ARG A 462 15.38 16.12 12.96
N ILE A 463 15.70 14.85 12.79
CA ILE A 463 14.75 13.73 13.03
C ILE A 463 14.38 13.70 14.52
N GLN A 464 15.36 13.80 15.43
CA GLN A 464 15.08 13.79 16.87
C GLN A 464 14.16 14.95 17.25
N LYS A 465 14.39 16.15 16.69
CA LYS A 465 13.51 17.30 16.93
C LYS A 465 12.05 16.99 16.48
N VAL A 466 11.86 16.40 15.32
CA VAL A 466 10.52 15.98 14.84
C VAL A 466 9.89 14.97 15.80
N LEU A 467 10.68 14.00 16.28
CA LEU A 467 10.20 12.99 17.24
C LEU A 467 9.84 13.62 18.60
N ASP A 468 10.67 14.56 19.09
CA ASP A 468 10.44 15.28 20.37
C ASP A 468 9.20 16.19 20.30
N GLU A 469 8.94 16.83 19.16
CA GLU A 469 7.75 17.67 18.93
C GLU A 469 6.45 16.87 18.92
N ARG A 470 6.54 15.58 18.67
CA ARG A 470 5.40 14.66 18.63
C ARG A 470 5.12 13.98 19.98
N GLY A 471 5.99 14.12 20.98
CA GLY A 471 5.87 13.58 22.34
C GLY A 471 6.54 12.25 22.54
#